data_7777464dc2077669d2190c37b9dbe477
#
_entry.id   7777464dc2077669d2190c37b9dbe477
#
_cell.length_a   1.000
_cell.length_b   1.000
_cell.length_c   1.000
_cell.angle_alpha   90.00
_cell.angle_beta   90.00
_cell.angle_gamma   90.00
#
_symmetry.space_group_name_H-M   'P 1'
#
loop_
_entity.id
_entity.type
_entity.pdbx_description
1 polymer ?
#
loop_
_entity_poly.entity_id
_entity_poly.type
_entity_poly.pdbx_seq_one_letter_code
_entity_poly.pdbx_strand_id
1 'polypeptide(L)'
;MRVLAASDKFKGTASAAQVCAAIGHACWNLNIECVEMPMADGGEGTLEVLGGANRVTTVTGPLGHPVQAEWRLHRGIAVIEMARASGLTLVGGPTQNDAVAASTTGTGQLIDIALNEGAKKIIVCLGGSATTDGGYGALRAISTPARLLAVDFLVACDVDTLFTDAAKVFAPQKGATQSQVNLLTGRLERLAQMYESEYGIDIAQLPGSGAAGGLAGALAALGATLMPGFDIVAEEVDFDEAIQNTDLIITGEGLLDETSFDGKVVGSVCDYARDTKTRVNAIVGDIDDAMDSSLYADIRVSNLTQKFGAEESMTHVLRCIEEAAREMLQSS
;
A
#
# COMPACT_ATOMS: atom_id res chain seq x y z
N MET A 1 19.87 -24.15 6.92
CA MET A 1 18.77 -23.22 7.22
C MET A 1 18.78 -22.15 6.15
N ARG A 2 17.63 -21.93 5.52
CA ARG A 2 17.40 -20.87 4.53
C ARG A 2 16.39 -19.89 5.10
N VAL A 3 16.73 -18.60 5.10
CA VAL A 3 15.93 -17.52 5.64
C VAL A 3 15.32 -16.71 4.48
N LEU A 4 14.07 -16.28 4.62
CA LEU A 4 13.42 -15.31 3.77
C LEU A 4 13.24 -14.02 4.57
N ALA A 5 13.91 -12.95 4.17
CA ALA A 5 13.68 -11.61 4.72
C ALA A 5 12.56 -10.95 3.93
N ALA A 6 11.36 -10.90 4.50
CA ALA A 6 10.14 -10.42 3.85
C ALA A 6 9.46 -9.35 4.71
N SER A 7 9.97 -8.12 4.65
CA SER A 7 9.58 -7.02 5.54
C SER A 7 9.00 -5.83 4.78
N ASP A 8 8.09 -5.12 5.42
CA ASP A 8 7.71 -3.77 5.01
C ASP A 8 8.77 -2.74 5.41
N LYS A 9 8.58 -1.50 4.96
CA LYS A 9 9.36 -0.33 5.38
C LYS A 9 9.14 0.00 6.84
N PHE A 10 10.16 0.60 7.46
CA PHE A 10 10.03 1.28 8.75
C PHE A 10 9.79 2.77 8.45
N LYS A 11 8.51 3.18 8.50
CA LYS A 11 8.09 4.50 8.04
C LYS A 11 8.92 5.63 8.63
N GLY A 12 9.50 6.46 7.74
CA GLY A 12 10.34 7.60 8.12
C GLY A 12 11.78 7.27 8.46
N THR A 13 12.18 5.96 8.52
CA THR A 13 13.54 5.56 8.94
C THR A 13 14.24 4.63 7.95
N ALA A 14 13.56 3.62 7.41
CA ALA A 14 14.17 2.68 6.45
C ALA A 14 13.17 2.17 5.41
N SER A 15 13.61 1.98 4.17
CA SER A 15 12.82 1.31 3.13
C SER A 15 12.77 -0.21 3.37
N ALA A 16 11.77 -0.88 2.79
CA ALA A 16 11.65 -2.34 2.86
C ALA A 16 12.92 -3.05 2.38
N ALA A 17 13.54 -2.57 1.30
CA ALA A 17 14.79 -3.10 0.79
C ALA A 17 15.96 -2.95 1.78
N GLN A 18 16.06 -1.81 2.47
CA GLN A 18 17.09 -1.60 3.50
C GLN A 18 16.88 -2.51 4.71
N VAL A 19 15.63 -2.72 5.12
CA VAL A 19 15.29 -3.64 6.21
C VAL A 19 15.69 -5.07 5.83
N CYS A 20 15.28 -5.56 4.67
CA CYS A 20 15.64 -6.89 4.18
C CYS A 20 17.16 -7.07 4.05
N ALA A 21 17.88 -6.06 3.57
CA ALA A 21 19.33 -6.09 3.48
C ALA A 21 20.01 -6.17 4.86
N ALA A 22 19.49 -5.46 5.88
CA ALA A 22 20.01 -5.55 7.25
C ALA A 22 19.82 -6.96 7.84
N ILE A 23 18.68 -7.62 7.58
CA ILE A 23 18.44 -9.01 7.94
C ILE A 23 19.40 -9.93 7.15
N GLY A 24 19.59 -9.69 5.85
CA GLY A 24 20.52 -10.41 4.99
C GLY A 24 21.96 -10.34 5.49
N HIS A 25 22.42 -9.18 5.96
CA HIS A 25 23.73 -9.00 6.58
C HIS A 25 23.89 -9.85 7.86
N ALA A 26 22.86 -9.90 8.71
CA ALA A 26 22.89 -10.76 9.90
C ALA A 26 23.02 -12.24 9.53
N CYS A 27 22.28 -12.69 8.50
CA CYS A 27 22.37 -14.06 7.97
C CYS A 27 23.77 -14.35 7.40
N TRP A 28 24.32 -13.44 6.59
CA TRP A 28 25.64 -13.59 5.97
C TRP A 28 26.74 -13.73 7.02
N ASN A 29 26.70 -12.94 8.09
CA ASN A 29 27.66 -13.01 9.20
C ASN A 29 27.61 -14.35 9.97
N LEU A 30 26.50 -15.08 9.86
CA LEU A 30 26.31 -16.40 10.47
C LEU A 30 26.46 -17.58 9.47
N ASN A 31 26.85 -17.31 8.21
CA ASN A 31 26.88 -18.26 7.10
C ASN A 31 25.53 -18.96 6.86
N ILE A 32 24.43 -18.21 6.97
CA ILE A 32 23.05 -18.64 6.70
C ILE A 32 22.65 -18.10 5.33
N GLU A 33 22.05 -18.95 4.49
CA GLU A 33 21.46 -18.52 3.21
C GLU A 33 20.24 -17.62 3.47
N CYS A 34 20.20 -16.46 2.83
CA CYS A 34 19.09 -15.52 2.93
C CYS A 34 18.64 -15.06 1.55
N VAL A 35 17.32 -15.05 1.35
CA VAL A 35 16.67 -14.39 0.23
C VAL A 35 16.09 -13.07 0.76
N GLU A 36 16.49 -11.96 0.15
CA GLU A 36 15.96 -10.63 0.47
C GLU A 36 14.80 -10.34 -0.47
N MET A 37 13.60 -10.25 0.09
CA MET A 37 12.35 -10.01 -0.65
C MET A 37 11.57 -8.89 0.03
N PRO A 38 11.87 -7.63 -0.28
CA PRO A 38 11.10 -6.50 0.25
C PRO A 38 9.63 -6.64 -0.10
N MET A 39 8.75 -6.35 0.85
CA MET A 39 7.29 -6.43 0.70
C MET A 39 6.64 -5.07 0.90
N ALA A 40 5.38 -4.96 0.48
CA ALA A 40 4.52 -3.80 0.72
C ALA A 40 3.05 -4.24 0.76
N ASP A 41 2.23 -3.40 1.35
CA ASP A 41 0.79 -3.60 1.52
C ASP A 41 -0.08 -2.93 0.43
N GLY A 42 0.49 -2.53 -0.70
CA GLY A 42 -0.26 -1.79 -1.73
C GLY A 42 -0.38 -0.28 -1.44
N GLY A 43 0.24 0.20 -0.37
CA GLY A 43 0.34 1.62 -0.03
C GLY A 43 1.61 2.27 -0.57
N GLU A 44 2.09 3.29 0.16
CA GLU A 44 3.35 3.97 -0.13
C GLU A 44 4.52 2.99 -0.04
N GLY A 45 5.42 2.99 -1.02
CA GLY A 45 6.60 2.11 -1.11
C GLY A 45 6.39 0.89 -1.99
N THR A 46 5.16 0.61 -2.41
CA THR A 46 4.87 -0.49 -3.35
C THR A 46 5.58 -0.31 -4.68
N LEU A 47 5.66 0.92 -5.17
CA LEU A 47 6.38 1.26 -6.40
C LEU A 47 7.87 0.88 -6.29
N GLU A 48 8.50 1.15 -5.16
CA GLU A 48 9.91 0.79 -4.90
C GLU A 48 10.10 -0.72 -4.83
N VAL A 49 9.22 -1.43 -4.14
CA VAL A 49 9.25 -2.90 -4.01
C VAL A 49 9.10 -3.56 -5.38
N LEU A 50 8.21 -3.07 -6.21
CA LEU A 50 8.00 -3.57 -7.57
C LEU A 50 9.02 -3.03 -8.60
N GLY A 51 10.17 -2.57 -8.15
CA GLY A 51 11.34 -2.26 -8.97
C GLY A 51 11.62 -0.79 -9.23
N GLY A 52 10.95 0.09 -8.52
CA GLY A 52 11.18 1.54 -8.53
C GLY A 52 10.66 2.26 -9.78
N ALA A 53 10.54 3.56 -9.67
CA ALA A 53 10.10 4.41 -10.79
C ALA A 53 11.10 4.37 -11.95
N ASN A 54 10.57 4.31 -13.18
CA ASN A 54 11.35 4.48 -14.41
C ASN A 54 10.70 5.46 -15.37
N ARG A 55 9.67 6.15 -14.92
CA ARG A 55 8.95 7.22 -15.61
C ARG A 55 8.69 8.37 -14.66
N VAL A 56 8.75 9.58 -15.19
CA VAL A 56 8.30 10.80 -14.52
C VAL A 56 7.41 11.56 -15.50
N THR A 57 6.20 11.87 -15.10
CA THR A 57 5.23 12.54 -15.97
C THR A 57 4.62 13.74 -15.27
N THR A 58 4.53 14.87 -15.98
CA THR A 58 3.79 16.03 -15.48
C THR A 58 2.29 15.78 -15.62
N VAL A 59 1.58 15.76 -14.49
CA VAL A 59 0.13 15.58 -14.43
C VAL A 59 -0.51 16.67 -13.57
N THR A 60 -1.84 16.72 -13.59
CA THR A 60 -2.61 17.64 -12.75
C THR A 60 -2.59 17.15 -11.30
N GLY A 61 -2.03 17.92 -10.39
CA GLY A 61 -2.06 17.63 -8.95
C GLY A 61 -3.45 17.81 -8.32
N PRO A 62 -3.59 17.48 -7.03
CA PRO A 62 -4.90 17.43 -6.36
C PRO A 62 -5.69 18.74 -6.45
N LEU A 63 -5.02 19.88 -6.33
CA LEU A 63 -5.64 21.21 -6.39
C LEU A 63 -5.43 21.93 -7.74
N GLY A 64 -5.20 21.18 -8.82
CA GLY A 64 -5.12 21.70 -10.18
C GLY A 64 -3.74 22.21 -10.61
N HIS A 65 -2.77 22.30 -9.73
CA HIS A 65 -1.40 22.67 -10.09
C HIS A 65 -0.66 21.47 -10.70
N PRO A 66 0.25 21.68 -11.67
CA PRO A 66 1.02 20.58 -12.24
C PRO A 66 1.99 20.00 -11.22
N VAL A 67 2.11 18.66 -11.19
CA VAL A 67 3.03 17.90 -10.35
C VAL A 67 3.83 16.92 -11.21
N GLN A 68 5.04 16.62 -10.79
CA GLN A 68 5.89 15.57 -11.38
C GLN A 68 5.57 14.26 -10.67
N ALA A 69 4.84 13.37 -11.34
CA ALA A 69 4.46 12.09 -10.79
C ALA A 69 5.41 10.99 -11.29
N GLU A 70 6.06 10.33 -10.36
CA GLU A 70 6.86 9.14 -10.61
C GLU A 70 5.96 7.91 -10.71
N TRP A 71 6.23 7.03 -11.68
CA TRP A 71 5.55 5.77 -11.88
C TRP A 71 6.44 4.79 -12.64
N ARG A 72 5.98 3.58 -12.82
CA ARG A 72 6.74 2.54 -13.52
C ARG A 72 5.94 1.96 -14.67
N LEU A 73 6.63 1.65 -15.78
CA LEU A 73 6.16 0.74 -16.82
C LEU A 73 7.32 -0.17 -17.22
N HIS A 74 7.18 -1.47 -16.96
CA HIS A 74 8.19 -2.44 -17.30
C HIS A 74 7.53 -3.75 -17.78
N ARG A 75 7.98 -4.28 -18.91
CA ARG A 75 7.43 -5.52 -19.52
C ARG A 75 5.90 -5.53 -19.66
N GLY A 76 5.30 -4.35 -19.87
CA GLY A 76 3.85 -4.21 -19.99
C GLY A 76 3.09 -4.09 -18.67
N ILE A 77 3.76 -4.08 -17.53
CA ILE A 77 3.17 -3.86 -16.20
C ILE A 77 3.40 -2.40 -15.80
N ALA A 78 2.31 -1.68 -15.58
CA ALA A 78 2.33 -0.33 -15.04
C ALA A 78 2.02 -0.36 -13.55
N VAL A 79 2.84 0.33 -12.73
CA VAL A 79 2.63 0.52 -11.29
C VAL A 79 2.47 2.01 -11.03
N ILE A 80 1.34 2.39 -10.43
CA ILE A 80 0.93 3.78 -10.18
C ILE A 80 0.54 3.92 -8.71
N GLU A 81 1.36 4.61 -7.92
CA GLU A 81 0.93 5.09 -6.60
C GLU A 81 0.12 6.39 -6.80
N MET A 82 -1.16 6.35 -6.48
CA MET A 82 -2.03 7.53 -6.65
C MET A 82 -1.53 8.75 -5.88
N ALA A 83 -0.81 8.54 -4.77
CA ALA A 83 -0.25 9.60 -3.96
C ALA A 83 0.78 10.47 -4.71
N ARG A 84 1.43 9.93 -5.73
CA ARG A 84 2.38 10.67 -6.57
C ARG A 84 1.70 11.70 -7.49
N ALA A 85 0.38 11.54 -7.73
CA ALA A 85 -0.40 12.45 -8.57
C ALA A 85 -1.53 13.15 -7.81
N SER A 86 -2.12 12.49 -6.81
CA SER A 86 -3.33 12.95 -6.11
C SER A 86 -3.20 12.83 -4.58
N GLY A 87 -1.95 12.87 -4.07
CA GLY A 87 -1.61 12.65 -2.67
C GLY A 87 -1.72 13.87 -1.77
N LEU A 88 -1.92 13.62 -0.48
CA LEU A 88 -2.08 14.64 0.56
C LEU A 88 -0.75 15.41 0.83
N THR A 89 0.37 14.76 0.65
CA THR A 89 1.71 15.38 0.78
C THR A 89 1.98 16.44 -0.29
N LEU A 90 1.41 16.27 -1.49
CA LEU A 90 1.55 17.23 -2.60
C LEU A 90 0.90 18.59 -2.33
N VAL A 91 -0.03 18.62 -1.38
CA VAL A 91 -0.73 19.85 -0.97
C VAL A 91 -0.28 20.38 0.40
N GLY A 92 0.77 19.78 0.99
CA GLY A 92 1.31 20.21 2.28
C GLY A 92 0.55 19.67 3.49
N GLY A 93 -0.23 18.61 3.33
CA GLY A 93 -0.98 17.96 4.41
C GLY A 93 -2.41 18.46 4.60
N PRO A 94 -3.11 17.94 5.62
CA PRO A 94 -4.55 18.17 5.79
C PRO A 94 -4.95 19.63 6.02
N THR A 95 -4.07 20.41 6.65
CA THR A 95 -4.34 21.83 6.97
C THR A 95 -4.26 22.75 5.74
N GLN A 96 -3.57 22.31 4.68
CA GLN A 96 -3.41 23.06 3.43
C GLN A 96 -4.26 22.47 2.29
N ASN A 97 -4.90 21.33 2.52
CA ASN A 97 -5.76 20.69 1.55
C ASN A 97 -7.14 21.37 1.48
N ASP A 98 -7.68 21.49 0.28
CA ASP A 98 -9.11 21.73 0.07
C ASP A 98 -9.80 20.39 -0.23
N ALA A 99 -10.32 19.75 0.82
CA ALA A 99 -10.92 18.42 0.73
C ALA A 99 -12.14 18.35 -0.23
N VAL A 100 -12.78 19.49 -0.55
CA VAL A 100 -13.92 19.58 -1.48
C VAL A 100 -13.48 19.74 -2.93
N ALA A 101 -12.38 20.47 -3.15
CA ALA A 101 -11.83 20.76 -4.47
C ALA A 101 -10.82 19.69 -4.95
N ALA A 102 -10.18 18.97 -4.02
CA ALA A 102 -9.16 17.99 -4.37
C ALA A 102 -9.68 16.91 -5.32
N SER A 103 -8.93 16.64 -6.38
CA SER A 103 -9.34 15.80 -7.51
C SER A 103 -8.31 14.70 -7.82
N THR A 104 -8.83 13.57 -8.28
CA THR A 104 -8.06 12.41 -8.77
C THR A 104 -7.63 12.52 -10.24
N THR A 105 -7.78 13.69 -10.86
CA THR A 105 -7.48 13.89 -12.31
C THR A 105 -6.10 13.40 -12.70
N GLY A 106 -5.06 13.71 -11.92
CA GLY A 106 -3.68 13.29 -12.24
C GLY A 106 -3.49 11.78 -12.22
N THR A 107 -4.15 11.07 -11.31
CA THR A 107 -4.14 9.60 -11.30
C THR A 107 -4.78 9.04 -12.58
N GLY A 108 -5.91 9.59 -13.01
CA GLY A 108 -6.53 9.20 -14.28
C GLY A 108 -5.65 9.48 -15.49
N GLN A 109 -4.93 10.61 -15.50
CA GLN A 109 -3.96 10.93 -16.55
C GLN A 109 -2.82 9.91 -16.61
N LEU A 110 -2.29 9.45 -15.47
CA LEU A 110 -1.27 8.39 -15.43
C LEU A 110 -1.80 7.08 -16.00
N ILE A 111 -3.03 6.69 -15.64
CA ILE A 111 -3.69 5.49 -16.18
C ILE A 111 -3.84 5.59 -17.70
N ASP A 112 -4.31 6.73 -18.22
CA ASP A 112 -4.47 6.97 -19.66
C ASP A 112 -3.13 6.90 -20.40
N ILE A 113 -2.08 7.47 -19.82
CA ILE A 113 -0.72 7.44 -20.38
C ILE A 113 -0.19 6.00 -20.37
N ALA A 114 -0.37 5.24 -19.29
CA ALA A 114 0.04 3.84 -19.21
C ALA A 114 -0.64 2.99 -20.31
N LEU A 115 -1.93 3.19 -20.53
CA LEU A 115 -2.66 2.56 -21.66
C LEU A 115 -2.06 2.95 -23.01
N ASN A 116 -1.74 4.21 -23.21
CA ASN A 116 -1.18 4.73 -24.46
C ASN A 116 0.25 4.21 -24.71
N GLU A 117 1.04 3.98 -23.65
CA GLU A 117 2.36 3.35 -23.72
C GLU A 117 2.28 1.81 -23.82
N GLY A 118 1.09 1.23 -23.86
CA GLY A 118 0.87 -0.19 -24.16
C GLY A 118 0.93 -1.10 -22.94
N ALA A 119 0.57 -0.61 -21.74
CA ALA A 119 0.40 -1.45 -20.57
C ALA A 119 -0.60 -2.58 -20.84
N LYS A 120 -0.27 -3.78 -20.35
CA LYS A 120 -1.09 -4.99 -20.38
C LYS A 120 -1.65 -5.34 -19.01
N LYS A 121 -0.95 -4.91 -17.97
CA LYS A 121 -1.36 -4.95 -16.57
C LYS A 121 -1.17 -3.55 -15.97
N ILE A 122 -2.14 -3.08 -15.20
CA ILE A 122 -2.07 -1.78 -14.50
C ILE A 122 -2.39 -2.05 -13.03
N ILE A 123 -1.47 -1.69 -12.15
CA ILE A 123 -1.62 -1.78 -10.70
C ILE A 123 -1.72 -0.35 -10.17
N VAL A 124 -2.83 -0.03 -9.49
CA VAL A 124 -3.03 1.27 -8.83
C VAL A 124 -3.05 1.10 -7.33
N CYS A 125 -2.11 1.76 -6.66
CA CYS A 125 -1.96 1.75 -5.20
C CYS A 125 -2.66 2.98 -4.61
N LEU A 126 -3.52 2.80 -3.61
CA LEU A 126 -4.47 3.82 -3.14
C LEU A 126 -4.06 4.60 -1.90
N GLY A 127 -2.91 4.30 -1.28
CA GLY A 127 -2.44 4.97 -0.07
C GLY A 127 -2.22 6.47 -0.22
N GLY A 128 -2.36 7.24 0.86
CA GLY A 128 -1.94 8.64 0.95
C GLY A 128 -2.76 9.68 0.19
N SER A 129 -4.02 9.41 -0.16
CA SER A 129 -4.87 10.28 -0.99
C SER A 129 -5.25 11.62 -0.32
N ALA A 130 -5.27 12.72 -1.11
CA ALA A 130 -5.83 14.02 -0.72
C ALA A 130 -7.35 14.12 -0.98
N THR A 131 -7.88 13.25 -1.81
CA THR A 131 -9.14 13.41 -2.54
C THR A 131 -10.31 12.69 -1.90
N THR A 132 -11.52 13.24 -2.10
CA THR A 132 -12.82 12.61 -1.79
C THR A 132 -13.79 12.96 -2.92
N ASP A 133 -13.33 12.86 -4.17
CA ASP A 133 -14.09 13.21 -5.37
C ASP A 133 -14.82 12.03 -6.00
N GLY A 134 -14.84 10.86 -5.32
CA GLY A 134 -15.45 9.63 -5.82
C GLY A 134 -14.76 9.08 -7.06
N GLY A 135 -13.49 9.44 -7.29
CA GLY A 135 -12.74 9.03 -8.48
C GLY A 135 -13.20 9.73 -9.78
N TYR A 136 -14.11 10.70 -9.68
CA TYR A 136 -14.69 11.37 -10.84
C TYR A 136 -13.64 12.08 -11.70
N GLY A 137 -12.64 12.70 -11.06
CA GLY A 137 -11.52 13.31 -11.78
C GLY A 137 -10.74 12.32 -12.61
N ALA A 138 -10.44 11.15 -12.06
CA ALA A 138 -9.73 10.08 -12.78
C ALA A 138 -10.53 9.55 -13.96
N LEU A 139 -11.81 9.25 -13.73
CA LEU A 139 -12.72 8.77 -14.77
C LEU A 139 -12.78 9.75 -15.96
N ARG A 140 -12.88 11.05 -15.69
CA ARG A 140 -12.92 12.09 -16.71
C ARG A 140 -11.61 12.31 -17.46
N ALA A 141 -10.49 11.95 -16.86
CA ALA A 141 -9.16 12.10 -17.44
C ALA A 141 -8.77 10.91 -18.35
N ILE A 142 -9.42 9.76 -18.23
CA ILE A 142 -9.18 8.59 -19.08
C ILE A 142 -9.94 8.79 -20.40
N SER A 143 -9.19 8.93 -21.50
CA SER A 143 -9.73 9.29 -22.81
C SER A 143 -10.60 8.18 -23.45
N THR A 144 -10.24 6.94 -23.20
CA THR A 144 -10.92 5.76 -23.77
C THR A 144 -11.08 4.65 -22.72
N PRO A 145 -12.04 4.78 -21.78
CA PRO A 145 -12.21 3.82 -20.69
C PRO A 145 -12.41 2.37 -21.14
N ALA A 146 -13.05 2.14 -22.29
CA ALA A 146 -13.26 0.79 -22.82
C ALA A 146 -11.96 0.00 -23.04
N ARG A 147 -10.81 0.65 -23.19
CA ARG A 147 -9.50 -0.03 -23.31
C ARG A 147 -9.08 -0.73 -22.02
N LEU A 148 -9.57 -0.28 -20.87
CA LEU A 148 -9.29 -0.92 -19.58
C LEU A 148 -9.82 -2.35 -19.51
N LEU A 149 -10.90 -2.66 -20.22
CA LEU A 149 -11.45 -4.02 -20.29
C LEU A 149 -10.53 -5.02 -21.01
N ALA A 150 -9.49 -4.53 -21.70
CA ALA A 150 -8.53 -5.36 -22.44
C ALA A 150 -7.18 -5.51 -21.71
N VAL A 151 -7.06 -4.98 -20.50
CA VAL A 151 -5.87 -5.07 -19.66
C VAL A 151 -6.22 -5.71 -18.32
N ASP A 152 -5.25 -6.35 -17.68
CA ASP A 152 -5.36 -6.78 -16.29
C ASP A 152 -5.28 -5.54 -15.38
N PHE A 153 -6.43 -5.12 -14.85
CA PHE A 153 -6.55 -3.85 -14.13
C PHE A 153 -6.81 -4.11 -12.65
N LEU A 154 -5.78 -3.91 -11.83
CA LEU A 154 -5.78 -4.20 -10.41
C LEU A 154 -5.70 -2.92 -9.57
N VAL A 155 -6.41 -2.92 -8.46
CA VAL A 155 -6.41 -1.84 -7.47
C VAL A 155 -6.11 -2.42 -6.11
N ALA A 156 -5.00 -2.01 -5.51
CA ALA A 156 -4.60 -2.40 -4.17
C ALA A 156 -5.49 -1.72 -3.13
N CYS A 157 -6.28 -2.51 -2.40
CA CYS A 157 -7.29 -2.03 -1.47
C CYS A 157 -7.37 -2.93 -0.23
N ASP A 158 -6.96 -2.41 0.92
CA ASP A 158 -6.93 -3.13 2.21
C ASP A 158 -8.01 -2.66 3.18
N VAL A 159 -9.05 -2.01 2.69
CA VAL A 159 -10.17 -1.53 3.50
C VAL A 159 -11.50 -2.00 2.92
N ASP A 160 -12.48 -2.24 3.80
CA ASP A 160 -13.83 -2.66 3.41
C ASP A 160 -14.84 -1.51 3.33
N THR A 161 -14.39 -0.25 3.53
CA THR A 161 -15.24 0.94 3.55
C THR A 161 -16.04 1.04 2.25
N LEU A 162 -17.35 1.19 2.37
CA LEU A 162 -18.24 1.37 1.24
C LEU A 162 -18.10 2.77 0.62
N PHE A 163 -18.44 2.90 -0.66
CA PHE A 163 -18.28 4.13 -1.44
C PHE A 163 -18.92 5.35 -0.78
N THR A 164 -20.17 5.24 -0.32
CA THR A 164 -20.92 6.31 0.29
C THR A 164 -20.43 6.71 1.68
N ASP A 165 -19.68 5.83 2.35
CA ASP A 165 -19.11 6.11 3.67
C ASP A 165 -17.71 6.72 3.61
N ALA A 166 -17.08 6.73 2.43
CA ALA A 166 -15.73 7.24 2.24
C ALA A 166 -15.51 8.67 2.78
N ALA A 167 -16.51 9.55 2.64
CA ALA A 167 -16.42 10.91 3.14
C ALA A 167 -16.43 10.94 4.68
N LYS A 168 -17.28 10.15 5.32
CA LYS A 168 -17.40 10.09 6.78
C LYS A 168 -16.12 9.54 7.42
N VAL A 169 -15.57 8.45 6.81
CA VAL A 169 -14.42 7.74 7.33
C VAL A 169 -13.11 8.48 7.05
N PHE A 170 -12.90 8.95 5.83
CA PHE A 170 -11.58 9.41 5.39
C PHE A 170 -11.45 10.92 5.18
N ALA A 171 -12.54 11.69 4.97
CA ALA A 171 -12.41 13.11 4.67
C ALA A 171 -11.92 13.96 5.87
N PRO A 172 -12.24 13.66 7.15
CA PRO A 172 -11.72 14.42 8.29
C PRO A 172 -10.17 14.44 8.34
N GLN A 173 -9.51 13.31 8.14
CA GLN A 173 -8.03 13.23 8.11
C GLN A 173 -7.40 13.94 6.91
N LYS A 174 -8.20 14.32 5.91
CA LYS A 174 -7.81 15.10 4.73
C LYS A 174 -8.14 16.60 4.87
N GLY A 175 -8.55 17.03 6.07
CA GLY A 175 -8.82 18.42 6.39
C GLY A 175 -10.29 18.86 6.22
N ALA A 176 -11.23 17.95 5.96
CA ALA A 176 -12.64 18.30 5.83
C ALA A 176 -13.28 18.65 7.17
N THR A 177 -14.02 19.74 7.22
CA THR A 177 -14.94 20.07 8.32
C THR A 177 -16.19 19.18 8.27
N GLN A 178 -16.94 19.09 9.36
CA GLN A 178 -18.19 18.29 9.39
C GLN A 178 -19.20 18.70 8.31
N SER A 179 -19.31 20.00 8.02
CA SER A 179 -20.18 20.49 6.94
C SER A 179 -19.71 20.04 5.55
N GLN A 180 -18.39 20.00 5.34
CA GLN A 180 -17.80 19.48 4.11
C GLN A 180 -17.96 17.96 3.99
N VAL A 181 -17.85 17.21 5.09
CA VAL A 181 -18.15 15.77 5.11
C VAL A 181 -19.58 15.50 4.64
N ASN A 182 -20.56 16.25 5.15
CA ASN A 182 -21.97 16.10 4.73
C ASN A 182 -22.15 16.43 3.23
N LEU A 183 -21.50 17.47 2.73
CA LEU A 183 -21.51 17.84 1.32
C LEU A 183 -20.90 16.73 0.44
N LEU A 184 -19.74 16.21 0.85
CA LEU A 184 -19.03 15.16 0.14
C LEU A 184 -19.82 13.84 0.15
N THR A 185 -20.45 13.47 1.27
CA THR A 185 -21.34 12.30 1.34
C THR A 185 -22.46 12.41 0.29
N GLY A 186 -23.20 13.53 0.24
CA GLY A 186 -24.25 13.71 -0.77
C GLY A 186 -23.73 13.77 -2.21
N ARG A 187 -22.45 14.15 -2.43
CA ARG A 187 -21.80 14.04 -3.74
C ARG A 187 -21.53 12.58 -4.11
N LEU A 188 -20.98 11.78 -3.17
CA LEU A 188 -20.70 10.35 -3.39
C LEU A 188 -21.97 9.56 -3.65
N GLU A 189 -23.07 9.82 -2.93
CA GLU A 189 -24.36 9.18 -3.19
C GLU A 189 -24.85 9.41 -4.62
N ARG A 190 -24.74 10.63 -5.14
CA ARG A 190 -25.11 10.94 -6.54
C ARG A 190 -24.15 10.30 -7.55
N LEU A 191 -22.85 10.23 -7.23
CA LEU A 191 -21.88 9.56 -8.10
C LEU A 191 -22.11 8.05 -8.14
N ALA A 192 -22.48 7.41 -7.02
CA ALA A 192 -22.82 5.99 -7.00
C ALA A 192 -23.98 5.68 -7.95
N GLN A 193 -25.06 6.49 -7.90
CA GLN A 193 -26.19 6.33 -8.83
C GLN A 193 -25.79 6.54 -10.29
N MET A 194 -24.90 7.52 -10.54
CA MET A 194 -24.39 7.76 -11.89
C MET A 194 -23.57 6.55 -12.39
N TYR A 195 -22.68 6.02 -11.59
CA TYR A 195 -21.84 4.87 -11.96
C TYR A 195 -22.68 3.61 -12.20
N GLU A 196 -23.68 3.36 -11.36
CA GLU A 196 -24.63 2.27 -11.59
C GLU A 196 -25.39 2.44 -12.91
N SER A 197 -25.87 3.66 -13.19
CA SER A 197 -26.61 3.94 -14.44
C SER A 197 -25.73 3.83 -15.69
N GLU A 198 -24.46 4.28 -15.63
CA GLU A 198 -23.57 4.36 -16.79
C GLU A 198 -22.80 3.04 -17.03
N TYR A 199 -22.40 2.34 -15.97
CA TYR A 199 -21.52 1.16 -16.04
C TYR A 199 -22.21 -0.12 -15.59
N GLY A 200 -23.41 -0.07 -15.01
CA GLY A 200 -24.18 -1.25 -14.60
C GLY A 200 -23.65 -1.95 -13.35
N ILE A 201 -22.82 -1.27 -12.54
CA ILE A 201 -22.22 -1.82 -11.32
C ILE A 201 -22.67 -0.99 -10.12
N ASP A 202 -23.30 -1.64 -9.14
CA ASP A 202 -23.64 -1.03 -7.85
C ASP A 202 -22.39 -0.96 -6.95
N ILE A 203 -21.58 0.08 -7.15
CA ILE A 203 -20.39 0.30 -6.34
C ILE A 203 -20.69 0.68 -4.89
N ALA A 204 -21.92 1.09 -4.60
CA ALA A 204 -22.31 1.45 -3.23
C ALA A 204 -22.33 0.22 -2.30
N GLN A 205 -22.54 -0.97 -2.84
CA GLN A 205 -22.51 -2.24 -2.09
C GLN A 205 -21.18 -2.99 -2.22
N LEU A 206 -20.21 -2.49 -3.00
CA LEU A 206 -18.93 -3.13 -3.20
C LEU A 206 -17.99 -2.82 -2.01
N PRO A 207 -17.56 -3.80 -1.21
CA PRO A 207 -16.56 -3.59 -0.17
C PRO A 207 -15.28 -2.99 -0.76
N GLY A 208 -14.66 -2.06 -0.04
CA GLY A 208 -13.43 -1.39 -0.48
C GLY A 208 -13.64 -0.24 -1.48
N SER A 209 -14.83 -0.10 -2.06
CA SER A 209 -15.12 0.95 -3.06
C SER A 209 -14.92 2.38 -2.56
N GLY A 210 -14.96 2.60 -1.25
CA GLY A 210 -14.72 3.89 -0.60
C GLY A 210 -13.23 4.26 -0.46
N ALA A 211 -12.32 3.34 -0.72
CA ALA A 211 -10.89 3.60 -0.60
C ALA A 211 -10.45 4.78 -1.46
N ALA A 212 -9.48 5.54 -0.94
CA ALA A 212 -8.98 6.78 -1.55
C ALA A 212 -10.09 7.80 -1.90
N GLY A 213 -11.12 7.89 -1.03
CA GLY A 213 -12.23 8.83 -1.21
C GLY A 213 -13.15 8.47 -2.38
N GLY A 214 -13.30 7.17 -2.65
CA GLY A 214 -14.14 6.60 -3.70
C GLY A 214 -13.41 6.36 -5.03
N LEU A 215 -12.10 6.59 -5.11
CA LEU A 215 -11.33 6.26 -6.32
C LEU A 215 -11.43 4.78 -6.65
N ALA A 216 -11.33 3.89 -5.64
CA ALA A 216 -11.47 2.43 -5.83
C ALA A 216 -12.78 2.08 -6.54
N GLY A 217 -13.91 2.63 -6.08
CA GLY A 217 -15.21 2.38 -6.68
C GLY A 217 -15.31 2.86 -8.12
N ALA A 218 -14.77 4.05 -8.45
CA ALA A 218 -14.73 4.53 -9.82
C ALA A 218 -13.89 3.63 -10.74
N LEU A 219 -12.74 3.16 -10.27
CA LEU A 219 -11.89 2.25 -11.04
C LEU A 219 -12.54 0.87 -11.19
N ALA A 220 -13.24 0.37 -10.15
CA ALA A 220 -14.03 -0.84 -10.24
C ALA A 220 -15.16 -0.72 -11.27
N ALA A 221 -15.85 0.43 -11.34
CA ALA A 221 -16.85 0.71 -12.37
C ALA A 221 -16.26 0.66 -13.80
N LEU A 222 -14.97 0.92 -13.94
CA LEU A 222 -14.22 0.81 -15.19
C LEU A 222 -13.63 -0.60 -15.43
N GLY A 223 -13.94 -1.58 -14.60
CA GLY A 223 -13.52 -2.97 -14.74
C GLY A 223 -12.28 -3.36 -13.93
N ALA A 224 -11.82 -2.52 -13.00
CA ALA A 224 -10.74 -2.89 -12.12
C ALA A 224 -11.18 -3.93 -11.07
N THR A 225 -10.30 -4.87 -10.76
CA THR A 225 -10.44 -5.80 -9.64
C THR A 225 -9.82 -5.19 -8.39
N LEU A 226 -10.61 -5.07 -7.32
CA LEU A 226 -10.09 -4.68 -6.00
C LEU A 226 -9.51 -5.91 -5.34
N MET A 227 -8.26 -5.83 -4.89
CA MET A 227 -7.54 -6.94 -4.25
C MET A 227 -6.73 -6.42 -3.06
N PRO A 228 -6.46 -7.25 -2.04
CA PRO A 228 -5.49 -6.93 -1.01
C PRO A 228 -4.15 -6.54 -1.62
N GLY A 229 -3.56 -5.46 -1.12
CA GLY A 229 -2.31 -4.94 -1.71
C GLY A 229 -1.14 -5.88 -1.53
N PHE A 230 -1.08 -6.58 -0.39
CA PHE A 230 -0.07 -7.61 -0.18
C PHE A 230 -0.15 -8.72 -1.24
N ASP A 231 -1.36 -9.22 -1.56
CA ASP A 231 -1.53 -10.30 -2.52
C ASP A 231 -1.05 -9.92 -3.93
N ILE A 232 -1.33 -8.66 -4.35
CA ILE A 232 -0.81 -8.13 -5.62
C ILE A 232 0.72 -8.13 -5.60
N VAL A 233 1.33 -7.65 -4.52
CA VAL A 233 2.80 -7.62 -4.40
C VAL A 233 3.36 -9.03 -4.36
N ALA A 234 2.77 -9.93 -3.58
CA ALA A 234 3.19 -11.32 -3.44
C ALA A 234 3.20 -12.06 -4.79
N GLU A 235 2.16 -11.84 -5.61
CA GLU A 235 2.09 -12.38 -6.97
C GLU A 235 3.24 -11.84 -7.86
N GLU A 236 3.48 -10.52 -7.82
CA GLU A 236 4.48 -9.88 -8.68
C GLU A 236 5.95 -10.22 -8.31
N VAL A 237 6.19 -10.66 -7.06
CA VAL A 237 7.53 -11.03 -6.59
C VAL A 237 7.72 -12.55 -6.43
N ASP A 238 6.76 -13.37 -6.83
CA ASP A 238 6.77 -14.85 -6.72
C ASP A 238 6.95 -15.31 -5.26
N PHE A 239 6.24 -14.66 -4.30
CA PHE A 239 6.36 -14.92 -2.86
C PHE A 239 6.03 -16.37 -2.49
N ASP A 240 5.01 -16.97 -3.14
CA ASP A 240 4.62 -18.37 -2.93
C ASP A 240 5.75 -19.36 -3.28
N GLU A 241 6.54 -19.08 -4.33
CA GLU A 241 7.69 -19.92 -4.68
C GLU A 241 8.81 -19.74 -3.67
N ALA A 242 9.05 -18.52 -3.22
CA ALA A 242 10.10 -18.22 -2.23
C ALA A 242 9.84 -18.89 -0.89
N ILE A 243 8.60 -18.90 -0.41
CA ILE A 243 8.24 -19.46 0.90
C ILE A 243 8.37 -20.99 0.94
N GLN A 244 8.09 -21.71 -0.17
CA GLN A 244 8.15 -23.16 -0.26
C GLN A 244 9.53 -23.75 0.07
N ASN A 245 10.58 -22.98 -0.15
CA ASN A 245 11.97 -23.41 0.06
C ASN A 245 12.62 -22.70 1.26
N THR A 246 11.83 -22.25 2.22
CA THR A 246 12.27 -21.42 3.35
C THR A 246 12.02 -22.14 4.69
N ASP A 247 13.03 -22.14 5.57
CA ASP A 247 12.94 -22.71 6.92
C ASP A 247 12.41 -21.69 7.94
N LEU A 248 12.69 -20.39 7.71
CA LEU A 248 12.34 -19.29 8.60
C LEU A 248 12.10 -18.01 7.79
N ILE A 249 10.99 -17.35 8.04
CA ILE A 249 10.73 -15.98 7.54
C ILE A 249 11.04 -14.99 8.65
N ILE A 250 11.77 -13.92 8.31
CA ILE A 250 11.90 -12.74 9.17
C ILE A 250 11.16 -11.60 8.46
N THR A 251 10.04 -11.19 9.04
CA THR A 251 9.23 -10.06 8.60
C THR A 251 9.38 -8.88 9.54
N GLY A 252 8.72 -7.76 9.26
CA GLY A 252 8.73 -6.61 10.15
C GLY A 252 8.07 -5.37 9.57
N GLU A 253 7.88 -4.39 10.44
CA GLU A 253 7.34 -3.08 10.14
C GLU A 253 7.71 -2.05 11.22
N GLY A 254 7.43 -0.76 10.98
CA GLY A 254 7.79 0.30 11.93
C GLY A 254 6.98 0.28 13.23
N LEU A 255 5.67 0.02 13.17
CA LEU A 255 4.77 -0.07 14.32
C LEU A 255 3.85 -1.26 14.14
N LEU A 256 3.89 -2.18 15.09
CA LEU A 256 2.97 -3.31 15.15
C LEU A 256 1.72 -2.88 15.91
N ASP A 257 0.57 -2.88 15.24
CA ASP A 257 -0.73 -2.55 15.79
C ASP A 257 -1.80 -3.58 15.36
N GLU A 258 -3.05 -3.43 15.82
CA GLU A 258 -4.14 -4.35 15.44
C GLU A 258 -4.31 -4.43 13.91
N THR A 259 -4.11 -3.31 13.20
CA THR A 259 -4.24 -3.27 11.74
C THR A 259 -3.11 -4.01 11.01
N SER A 260 -2.01 -4.35 11.70
CA SER A 260 -0.89 -5.13 11.14
C SER A 260 -1.32 -6.54 10.75
N PHE A 261 -2.40 -7.06 11.36
CA PHE A 261 -2.98 -8.38 11.09
C PHE A 261 -4.25 -8.30 10.23
N ASP A 262 -4.55 -7.12 9.69
CA ASP A 262 -5.70 -6.87 8.82
C ASP A 262 -5.21 -6.47 7.41
N GLY A 263 -4.62 -7.47 6.71
CA GLY A 263 -4.15 -7.31 5.33
C GLY A 263 -2.77 -6.65 5.12
N LYS A 264 -2.10 -6.17 6.21
CA LYS A 264 -0.75 -5.62 6.09
C LYS A 264 0.32 -6.71 6.05
N VAL A 265 1.58 -6.32 5.79
CA VAL A 265 2.69 -7.23 5.52
C VAL A 265 2.90 -8.27 6.60
N VAL A 266 2.95 -7.90 7.89
CA VAL A 266 3.24 -8.86 8.98
C VAL A 266 2.16 -9.93 9.08
N GLY A 267 0.89 -9.55 9.10
CA GLY A 267 -0.24 -10.46 9.17
C GLY A 267 -0.34 -11.36 7.94
N SER A 268 -0.24 -10.77 6.76
CA SER A 268 -0.28 -11.50 5.49
C SER A 268 0.86 -12.52 5.37
N VAL A 269 2.09 -12.15 5.76
CA VAL A 269 3.22 -13.11 5.82
C VAL A 269 2.92 -14.26 6.76
N CYS A 270 2.28 -14.00 7.93
CA CYS A 270 1.87 -15.06 8.85
C CYS A 270 0.82 -15.99 8.24
N ASP A 271 -0.13 -15.45 7.49
CA ASP A 271 -1.18 -16.24 6.83
C ASP A 271 -0.60 -17.15 5.74
N TYR A 272 0.24 -16.63 4.85
CA TYR A 272 0.96 -17.43 3.85
C TYR A 272 1.86 -18.50 4.48
N ALA A 273 2.56 -18.15 5.56
CA ALA A 273 3.44 -19.08 6.27
C ALA A 273 2.67 -20.22 6.96
N ARG A 274 1.41 -20.00 7.34
CA ARG A 274 0.56 -21.02 7.97
C ARG A 274 0.28 -22.18 7.04
N ASP A 275 0.07 -21.90 5.75
CA ASP A 275 -0.22 -22.91 4.73
C ASP A 275 1.01 -23.82 4.48
N THR A 276 2.21 -23.27 4.54
CA THR A 276 3.47 -24.00 4.36
C THR A 276 4.07 -24.53 5.67
N LYS A 277 3.51 -24.13 6.82
CA LYS A 277 4.03 -24.40 8.18
C LYS A 277 5.45 -23.85 8.39
N THR A 278 5.79 -22.79 7.68
CA THR A 278 7.06 -22.10 7.82
C THR A 278 7.04 -21.23 9.08
N ARG A 279 8.12 -21.24 9.84
CA ARG A 279 8.23 -20.40 11.05
C ARG A 279 8.35 -18.93 10.65
N VAL A 280 7.70 -18.04 11.43
CA VAL A 280 7.78 -16.59 11.25
C VAL A 280 8.36 -15.96 12.52
N ASN A 281 9.32 -15.05 12.35
CA ASN A 281 9.76 -14.11 13.37
C ASN A 281 9.50 -12.70 12.84
N ALA A 282 9.19 -11.74 13.72
CA ALA A 282 9.00 -10.34 13.35
C ALA A 282 9.99 -9.43 14.09
N ILE A 283 10.55 -8.46 13.36
CA ILE A 283 11.31 -7.34 13.93
C ILE A 283 10.47 -6.10 13.72
N VAL A 284 10.14 -5.39 14.79
CA VAL A 284 9.28 -4.20 14.73
C VAL A 284 9.93 -3.02 15.41
N GLY A 285 9.69 -1.83 14.90
CA GLY A 285 10.20 -0.60 15.52
C GLY A 285 9.64 -0.41 16.90
N ASP A 286 8.32 -0.52 17.03
CA ASP A 286 7.61 -0.51 18.31
C ASP A 286 6.31 -1.34 18.22
N ILE A 287 5.65 -1.54 19.36
CA ILE A 287 4.36 -2.22 19.48
C ILE A 287 3.39 -1.24 20.15
N ASP A 288 2.18 -1.10 19.61
CA ASP A 288 1.14 -0.27 20.20
C ASP A 288 0.76 -0.83 21.59
N ASP A 289 0.77 0.01 22.60
CA ASP A 289 0.45 -0.37 24.01
C ASP A 289 -0.97 -0.92 24.16
N ALA A 290 -1.90 -0.56 23.27
CA ALA A 290 -3.29 -1.02 23.30
C ALA A 290 -3.49 -2.36 22.57
N MET A 291 -2.46 -2.88 21.89
CA MET A 291 -2.57 -4.08 21.06
C MET A 291 -2.77 -5.35 21.89
N ASP A 292 -3.71 -6.20 21.46
CA ASP A 292 -3.89 -7.52 22.05
C ASP A 292 -2.72 -8.46 21.69
N SER A 293 -1.95 -8.85 22.70
CA SER A 293 -0.79 -9.73 22.53
C SER A 293 -1.14 -11.13 22.01
N SER A 294 -2.40 -11.54 22.05
CA SER A 294 -2.85 -12.82 21.48
C SER A 294 -2.73 -12.86 19.96
N LEU A 295 -2.75 -11.70 19.28
CA LEU A 295 -2.64 -11.61 17.82
C LEU A 295 -1.28 -12.05 17.29
N TYR A 296 -0.22 -11.93 18.11
CA TYR A 296 1.15 -12.33 17.72
C TYR A 296 1.75 -13.40 18.62
N ALA A 297 0.92 -14.13 19.36
CA ALA A 297 1.37 -15.16 20.32
C ALA A 297 2.13 -16.32 19.63
N ASP A 298 1.82 -16.60 18.37
CA ASP A 298 2.41 -17.69 17.60
C ASP A 298 3.72 -17.33 16.91
N ILE A 299 4.15 -16.06 16.98
CA ILE A 299 5.39 -15.58 16.36
C ILE A 299 6.32 -14.97 17.40
N ARG A 300 7.62 -15.09 17.15
CA ARG A 300 8.62 -14.41 17.98
C ARG A 300 8.81 -12.99 17.48
N VAL A 301 8.54 -12.01 18.35
CA VAL A 301 8.67 -10.58 18.04
C VAL A 301 9.86 -9.96 18.76
N SER A 302 10.66 -9.14 18.07
CA SER A 302 11.68 -8.26 18.65
C SER A 302 11.24 -6.81 18.49
N ASN A 303 10.90 -6.16 19.59
CA ASN A 303 10.60 -4.72 19.66
C ASN A 303 11.91 -3.94 19.82
N LEU A 304 12.27 -3.13 18.80
CA LEU A 304 13.52 -2.37 18.78
C LEU A 304 13.53 -1.25 19.82
N THR A 305 12.40 -0.56 20.01
CA THR A 305 12.26 0.51 21.01
C THR A 305 12.46 -0.03 22.43
N GLN A 306 11.86 -1.18 22.73
CA GLN A 306 12.04 -1.82 24.04
C GLN A 306 13.49 -2.28 24.25
N LYS A 307 14.15 -2.76 23.19
CA LYS A 307 15.48 -3.36 23.28
C LYS A 307 16.61 -2.33 23.31
N PHE A 308 16.54 -1.31 22.48
CA PHE A 308 17.63 -0.35 22.24
C PHE A 308 17.30 1.07 22.72
N GLY A 309 16.04 1.36 23.06
CA GLY A 309 15.51 2.69 23.33
C GLY A 309 15.04 3.41 22.08
N ALA A 310 14.08 4.33 22.23
CA ALA A 310 13.40 5.00 21.11
C ALA A 310 14.37 5.83 20.23
N GLU A 311 15.31 6.56 20.83
CA GLU A 311 16.27 7.37 20.09
C GLU A 311 17.18 6.51 19.21
N GLU A 312 17.74 5.44 19.77
CA GLU A 312 18.67 4.56 19.07
C GLU A 312 17.97 3.77 17.96
N SER A 313 16.77 3.24 18.23
CA SER A 313 15.97 2.48 17.27
C SER A 313 15.51 3.32 16.07
N MET A 314 15.38 4.64 16.22
CA MET A 314 15.05 5.55 15.12
C MET A 314 16.29 6.04 14.37
N THR A 315 17.36 6.42 15.10
CA THR A 315 18.56 7.04 14.51
C THR A 315 19.44 6.01 13.80
N HIS A 316 19.53 4.79 14.36
CA HIS A 316 20.39 3.70 13.87
C HIS A 316 19.59 2.43 13.59
N VAL A 317 18.39 2.58 13.02
CA VAL A 317 17.42 1.50 12.82
C VAL A 317 18.01 0.26 12.13
N LEU A 318 18.79 0.43 11.07
CA LEU A 318 19.37 -0.70 10.31
C LEU A 318 20.34 -1.52 11.16
N ARG A 319 21.15 -0.89 12.00
CA ARG A 319 22.02 -1.57 12.96
C ARG A 319 21.21 -2.34 14.01
N CYS A 320 20.15 -1.73 14.52
CA CYS A 320 19.27 -2.38 15.50
C CYS A 320 18.56 -3.59 14.88
N ILE A 321 18.12 -3.50 13.62
CA ILE A 321 17.51 -4.62 12.88
C ILE A 321 18.53 -5.76 12.68
N GLU A 322 19.74 -5.45 12.22
CA GLU A 322 20.80 -6.47 12.04
C GLU A 322 21.12 -7.21 13.34
N GLU A 323 21.24 -6.46 14.45
CA GLU A 323 21.53 -7.05 15.76
C GLU A 323 20.37 -7.92 16.28
N ALA A 324 19.12 -7.45 16.13
CA ALA A 324 17.92 -8.20 16.49
C ALA A 324 17.80 -9.50 15.66
N ALA A 325 18.03 -9.42 14.35
CA ALA A 325 18.02 -10.57 13.45
C ALA A 325 19.09 -11.60 13.85
N ARG A 326 20.32 -11.15 14.13
CA ARG A 326 21.41 -12.02 14.56
C ARG A 326 21.07 -12.80 15.83
N GLU A 327 20.49 -12.16 16.83
CA GLU A 327 20.10 -12.83 18.07
C GLU A 327 18.96 -13.83 17.86
N MET A 328 17.98 -13.49 17.00
CA MET A 328 16.92 -14.41 16.64
C MET A 328 17.47 -15.68 15.98
N LEU A 329 18.44 -15.52 15.07
CA LEU A 329 19.07 -16.61 14.33
C LEU A 329 19.94 -17.49 15.21
N GLN A 330 20.64 -16.94 16.21
CA GLN A 330 21.49 -17.70 17.13
C GLN A 330 20.70 -18.52 18.15
N SER A 331 19.44 -18.18 18.39
CA SER A 331 18.57 -18.84 19.37
C SER A 331 17.45 -19.68 18.71
N SER A 332 17.50 -19.89 17.39
CA SER A 332 16.58 -20.71 16.58
C SER A 332 17.09 -22.17 16.35
#